data_5e20a1a578efc876b6ad231dc3e1deb8
#
_entry.id   5e20a1a578efc876b6ad231dc3e1deb8
#
_cell.length_a   1.000
_cell.length_b   1.000
_cell.length_c   1.000
_cell.angle_alpha   90.00
_cell.angle_beta   90.00
_cell.angle_gamma   90.00
#
_symmetry.space_group_name_H-M   'P 1'
#
loop_
_entity.id
_entity.type
_entity.pdbx_description
1 polymer ?
#
loop_
_entity_poly.entity_id
_entity_poly.type
_entity_poly.pdbx_seq_one_letter_code
_entity_poly.pdbx_strand_id
1 'polypeptide(L)'
;MDRLTLDQVKSVLERLPVRSVNLGTGENGMHPDFRAILAYLRTQPVKLTITSNGHSIAVLEDNELRAFHDIEFSLDYPTQDEQDMQRGAGNWALIHQQAARCVKLGVPVTIIAVMMKSNYLRLAEVARVAKEFGAPLRVNVYQSVRSDTYALSYGEYWEGFKRLLAETDVIAISEPLVRAMAGLPPLEGGCGVSTVRVTPRATTQPCVYWPGGGEPLSGLMASGIGILSSASFEQARAVPAACQACEFRDTCHGGCAGRRRLQGALLEPDYYCPIMRGERPRLEVRMAASRDLPKLSSCCTTVVMAR
;
A
#
# COMPACT_ATOMS: atom_id res chain seq x y z
N MET A 1 23.89 6.11 0.23
CA MET A 1 22.43 5.87 0.20
C MET A 1 22.02 5.54 1.62
N ASP A 2 21.03 6.26 2.15
CA ASP A 2 20.55 6.06 3.52
C ASP A 2 19.91 4.68 3.65
N ARG A 3 20.16 3.98 4.75
CA ARG A 3 19.65 2.63 5.02
C ARG A 3 19.65 2.36 6.52
N LEU A 4 18.70 1.52 6.95
CA LEU A 4 18.65 1.06 8.33
C LEU A 4 19.67 -0.04 8.57
N THR A 5 20.35 0.00 9.70
CA THR A 5 21.21 -1.10 10.15
C THR A 5 20.36 -2.23 10.75
N LEU A 6 20.92 -3.44 10.86
CA LEU A 6 20.28 -4.55 11.55
C LEU A 6 19.95 -4.19 13.01
N ASP A 7 20.82 -3.45 13.71
CA ASP A 7 20.59 -3.07 15.10
C ASP A 7 19.44 -2.05 15.23
N GLN A 8 19.29 -1.15 14.28
CA GLN A 8 18.12 -0.25 14.24
C GLN A 8 16.81 -1.04 14.01
N VAL A 9 16.82 -2.06 13.14
CA VAL A 9 15.66 -2.93 12.94
C VAL A 9 15.31 -3.69 14.23
N LYS A 10 16.31 -4.27 14.91
CA LYS A 10 16.11 -4.93 16.21
C LYS A 10 15.49 -3.98 17.22
N SER A 11 16.08 -2.79 17.40
CA SER A 11 15.58 -1.80 18.34
C SER A 11 14.13 -1.39 18.07
N VAL A 12 13.72 -1.28 16.81
CA VAL A 12 12.31 -1.00 16.47
C VAL A 12 11.37 -2.11 16.93
N LEU A 13 11.73 -3.39 16.68
CA LEU A 13 10.89 -4.51 17.09
C LEU A 13 10.82 -4.68 18.62
N GLU A 14 11.88 -4.35 19.32
CA GLU A 14 11.90 -4.37 20.79
C GLU A 14 11.04 -3.28 21.44
N ARG A 15 10.88 -2.13 20.73
CA ARG A 15 10.16 -0.97 21.26
C ARG A 15 8.69 -0.90 20.89
N LEU A 16 8.27 -1.62 19.85
CA LEU A 16 6.89 -1.63 19.37
C LEU A 16 6.27 -3.03 19.47
N PRO A 17 4.99 -3.14 19.80
CA PRO A 17 4.25 -4.41 19.76
C PRO A 17 3.93 -4.80 18.31
N VAL A 18 4.95 -5.12 17.53
CA VAL A 18 4.83 -5.36 16.08
C VAL A 18 4.15 -6.71 15.85
N ARG A 19 3.09 -6.72 15.00
CA ARG A 19 2.39 -7.94 14.56
C ARG A 19 2.77 -8.32 13.12
N SER A 20 3.16 -7.34 12.32
CA SER A 20 3.57 -7.56 10.95
C SER A 20 4.62 -6.54 10.51
N VAL A 21 5.52 -6.97 9.64
CA VAL A 21 6.53 -6.15 9.01
C VAL A 21 6.35 -6.25 7.50
N ASN A 22 6.21 -5.10 6.82
CA ASN A 22 6.25 -5.00 5.38
C ASN A 22 7.59 -4.38 4.94
N LEU A 23 8.36 -5.10 4.16
CA LEU A 23 9.57 -4.61 3.51
C LEU A 23 9.18 -3.96 2.17
N GLY A 24 8.64 -2.75 2.24
CA GLY A 24 7.85 -2.17 1.15
C GLY A 24 8.37 -0.88 0.52
N THR A 25 9.62 -0.47 0.77
CA THR A 25 10.15 0.77 0.17
C THR A 25 11.51 0.57 -0.46
N GLY A 26 11.58 0.89 -1.75
CA GLY A 26 12.73 0.56 -2.57
C GLY A 26 12.80 -0.94 -2.84
N GLU A 27 13.92 -1.38 -3.34
CA GLU A 27 14.16 -2.80 -3.61
C GLU A 27 15.08 -3.37 -2.53
N ASN A 28 14.48 -4.08 -1.58
CA ASN A 28 15.14 -4.52 -0.33
C ASN A 28 16.31 -5.48 -0.57
N GLY A 29 16.24 -6.31 -1.61
CA GLY A 29 17.32 -7.22 -1.99
C GLY A 29 18.63 -6.52 -2.38
N MET A 30 18.58 -5.22 -2.63
CA MET A 30 19.79 -4.40 -2.89
C MET A 30 20.44 -3.86 -1.60
N HIS A 31 19.80 -4.07 -0.44
CA HIS A 31 20.39 -3.68 0.83
C HIS A 31 21.51 -4.67 1.23
N PRO A 32 22.72 -4.23 1.58
CA PRO A 32 23.84 -5.13 1.88
C PRO A 32 23.55 -6.09 3.02
N ASP A 33 22.80 -5.64 4.04
CA ASP A 33 22.47 -6.47 5.20
C ASP A 33 21.08 -7.16 5.04
N PHE A 34 20.50 -7.20 3.82
CA PHE A 34 19.15 -7.72 3.61
C PHE A 34 18.97 -9.14 4.17
N ARG A 35 19.90 -10.05 3.87
CA ARG A 35 19.84 -11.43 4.37
C ARG A 35 19.98 -11.51 5.89
N ALA A 36 20.83 -10.69 6.50
CA ALA A 36 20.98 -10.64 7.96
C ALA A 36 19.71 -10.11 8.64
N ILE A 37 19.10 -9.06 8.07
CA ILE A 37 17.83 -8.51 8.53
C ILE A 37 16.71 -9.55 8.37
N LEU A 38 16.60 -10.20 7.22
CA LEU A 38 15.61 -11.24 6.97
C LEU A 38 15.79 -12.43 7.91
N ALA A 39 17.02 -12.89 8.12
CA ALA A 39 17.32 -13.97 9.07
C ALA A 39 16.83 -13.62 10.48
N TYR A 40 17.10 -12.42 10.95
CA TYR A 40 16.58 -11.93 12.23
C TYR A 40 15.05 -11.87 12.26
N LEU A 41 14.41 -11.26 11.24
CA LEU A 41 12.95 -11.13 11.19
C LEU A 41 12.24 -12.49 11.20
N ARG A 42 12.83 -13.51 10.58
CA ARG A 42 12.30 -14.89 10.59
C ARG A 42 12.27 -15.54 11.99
N THR A 43 13.06 -15.06 12.93
CA THR A 43 13.03 -15.53 14.32
C THR A 43 11.99 -14.82 15.18
N GLN A 44 11.38 -13.75 14.67
CA GLN A 44 10.42 -12.95 15.41
C GLN A 44 8.98 -13.45 15.19
N PRO A 45 8.07 -13.32 16.17
CA PRO A 45 6.67 -13.74 16.04
C PRO A 45 5.86 -12.70 15.24
N VAL A 46 6.30 -12.35 14.04
CA VAL A 46 5.67 -11.35 13.17
C VAL A 46 5.35 -11.94 11.81
N LYS A 47 4.28 -11.44 11.18
CA LYS A 47 4.00 -11.73 9.78
C LYS A 47 4.94 -10.92 8.90
N LEU A 48 5.65 -11.58 7.99
CA LEU A 48 6.55 -10.92 7.05
C LEU A 48 5.89 -10.78 5.70
N THR A 49 6.01 -9.60 5.11
CA THR A 49 5.61 -9.33 3.74
C THR A 49 6.69 -8.50 3.05
N ILE A 50 6.74 -8.59 1.74
CA ILE A 50 7.67 -7.82 0.92
C ILE A 50 6.99 -7.33 -0.34
N THR A 51 7.23 -6.06 -0.70
CA THR A 51 6.83 -5.51 -1.99
C THR A 51 8.08 -5.34 -2.85
N SER A 52 8.08 -5.92 -4.04
CA SER A 52 9.25 -6.02 -4.90
C SER A 52 8.89 -5.81 -6.38
N ASN A 53 9.85 -5.32 -7.15
CA ASN A 53 9.79 -5.35 -8.61
C ASN A 53 10.35 -6.67 -9.19
N GLY A 54 10.55 -7.67 -8.35
CA GLY A 54 11.08 -8.98 -8.68
C GLY A 54 12.53 -9.22 -8.26
N HIS A 55 13.37 -8.19 -8.20
CA HIS A 55 14.81 -8.35 -7.91
C HIS A 55 15.07 -8.87 -6.48
N SER A 56 14.36 -8.37 -5.46
CA SER A 56 14.52 -8.89 -4.11
C SER A 56 14.18 -10.38 -4.00
N ILE A 57 13.20 -10.82 -4.78
CA ILE A 57 12.73 -12.21 -4.77
C ILE A 57 13.73 -13.11 -5.49
N ALA A 58 14.32 -12.62 -6.59
CA ALA A 58 15.29 -13.38 -7.37
C ALA A 58 16.57 -13.73 -6.59
N VAL A 59 16.95 -12.91 -5.60
CA VAL A 59 18.16 -13.17 -4.79
C VAL A 59 17.93 -14.04 -3.58
N LEU A 60 16.67 -14.43 -3.26
CA LEU A 60 16.33 -15.25 -2.12
C LEU A 60 16.26 -16.74 -2.50
N GLU A 61 16.63 -17.59 -1.53
CA GLU A 61 16.48 -19.04 -1.63
C GLU A 61 15.01 -19.46 -1.36
N ASP A 62 14.61 -20.64 -1.82
CA ASP A 62 13.25 -21.16 -1.66
C ASP A 62 12.80 -21.28 -0.20
N ASN A 63 13.73 -21.62 0.71
CA ASN A 63 13.45 -21.68 2.14
C ASN A 63 13.28 -20.31 2.79
N GLU A 64 13.90 -19.26 2.21
CA GLU A 64 13.72 -17.88 2.64
C GLU A 64 12.37 -17.33 2.16
N LEU A 65 11.94 -17.67 0.94
CA LEU A 65 10.65 -17.29 0.39
C LEU A 65 9.48 -17.85 1.21
N ARG A 66 9.56 -19.08 1.69
CA ARG A 66 8.51 -19.68 2.53
C ARG A 66 8.29 -19.00 3.88
N ALA A 67 9.18 -18.09 4.28
CA ALA A 67 9.00 -17.32 5.51
C ALA A 67 8.02 -16.13 5.32
N PHE A 68 7.72 -15.76 4.09
CA PHE A 68 6.81 -14.65 3.83
C PHE A 68 5.35 -15.10 3.92
N HIS A 69 4.56 -14.27 4.57
CA HIS A 69 3.12 -14.41 4.66
C HIS A 69 2.43 -14.03 3.34
N ASP A 70 3.02 -13.07 2.62
CA ASP A 70 2.60 -12.61 1.31
C ASP A 70 3.77 -11.92 0.60
N ILE A 71 3.89 -12.12 -0.70
CA ILE A 71 4.87 -11.45 -1.57
C ILE A 71 4.12 -10.63 -2.60
N GLU A 72 4.33 -9.30 -2.55
CA GLU A 72 3.67 -8.35 -3.42
C GLU A 72 4.57 -7.98 -4.61
N PHE A 73 4.11 -8.28 -5.83
CA PHE A 73 4.82 -7.91 -7.05
C PHE A 73 4.24 -6.66 -7.69
N SER A 74 5.11 -5.70 -8.02
CA SER A 74 4.72 -4.44 -8.63
C SER A 74 4.51 -4.58 -10.14
N LEU A 75 3.25 -4.67 -10.58
CA LEU A 75 2.87 -4.77 -11.98
C LEU A 75 1.81 -3.70 -12.30
N ASP A 76 2.21 -2.66 -13.05
CA ASP A 76 1.34 -1.52 -13.35
C ASP A 76 0.62 -1.63 -14.70
N TYR A 77 1.09 -2.49 -15.60
CA TYR A 77 0.56 -2.65 -16.94
C TYR A 77 0.35 -4.12 -17.31
N PRO A 78 -0.64 -4.41 -18.17
CA PRO A 78 -1.03 -5.78 -18.51
C PRO A 78 -0.21 -6.41 -19.63
N THR A 79 0.74 -5.70 -20.24
CA THR A 79 1.58 -6.20 -21.34
C THR A 79 3.05 -5.99 -21.04
N GLN A 80 3.90 -6.82 -21.67
CA GLN A 80 5.34 -6.75 -21.51
C GLN A 80 5.89 -5.39 -21.94
N ASP A 81 5.52 -4.91 -23.12
CA ASP A 81 6.05 -3.67 -23.67
C ASP A 81 5.73 -2.47 -22.78
N GLU A 82 4.51 -2.37 -22.29
CA GLU A 82 4.08 -1.29 -21.40
C GLU A 82 4.78 -1.37 -20.02
N GLN A 83 4.86 -2.57 -19.45
CA GLN A 83 5.50 -2.78 -18.15
C GLN A 83 7.00 -2.51 -18.22
N ASP A 84 7.66 -3.04 -19.24
CA ASP A 84 9.11 -2.84 -19.43
C ASP A 84 9.44 -1.38 -19.75
N MET A 85 8.59 -0.69 -20.50
CA MET A 85 8.71 0.76 -20.72
C MET A 85 8.65 1.55 -19.41
N GLN A 86 7.74 1.17 -18.49
CA GLN A 86 7.54 1.87 -17.21
C GLN A 86 8.59 1.53 -16.17
N ARG A 87 9.01 0.26 -16.11
CA ARG A 87 9.85 -0.24 -14.99
C ARG A 87 11.23 -0.74 -15.39
N GLY A 88 11.55 -0.69 -16.67
CA GLY A 88 12.81 -1.15 -17.23
C GLY A 88 12.70 -2.49 -17.95
N ALA A 89 13.49 -2.65 -19.00
CA ALA A 89 13.51 -3.84 -19.85
C ALA A 89 13.69 -5.13 -19.04
N GLY A 90 12.88 -6.15 -19.35
CA GLY A 90 12.92 -7.45 -18.69
C GLY A 90 12.17 -7.53 -17.37
N ASN A 91 11.58 -6.43 -16.88
CA ASN A 91 10.84 -6.45 -15.62
C ASN A 91 9.60 -7.36 -15.68
N TRP A 92 8.87 -7.36 -16.80
CA TRP A 92 7.75 -8.26 -17.03
C TRP A 92 8.14 -9.73 -16.86
N ALA A 93 9.17 -10.15 -17.57
CA ALA A 93 9.64 -11.54 -17.52
C ALA A 93 10.12 -11.92 -16.12
N LEU A 94 10.83 -11.02 -15.42
CA LEU A 94 11.30 -11.22 -14.06
C LEU A 94 10.12 -11.43 -13.08
N ILE A 95 9.10 -10.56 -13.14
CA ILE A 95 7.92 -10.68 -12.27
C ILE A 95 7.21 -12.01 -12.54
N HIS A 96 6.96 -12.38 -13.80
CA HIS A 96 6.29 -13.61 -14.15
C HIS A 96 7.05 -14.84 -13.65
N GLN A 97 8.37 -14.87 -13.84
CA GLN A 97 9.23 -15.94 -13.36
C GLN A 97 9.17 -16.09 -11.83
N GLN A 98 9.32 -14.97 -11.10
CA GLN A 98 9.39 -15.01 -9.64
C GLN A 98 8.00 -15.23 -9.02
N ALA A 99 6.93 -14.70 -9.57
CA ALA A 99 5.57 -14.95 -9.12
C ALA A 99 5.20 -16.45 -9.31
N ALA A 100 5.48 -17.02 -10.48
CA ALA A 100 5.26 -18.45 -10.73
C ALA A 100 6.10 -19.33 -9.77
N ARG A 101 7.35 -18.94 -9.47
CA ARG A 101 8.20 -19.63 -8.49
C ARG A 101 7.57 -19.62 -7.10
N CYS A 102 7.08 -18.45 -6.62
CA CYS A 102 6.41 -18.32 -5.33
C CYS A 102 5.14 -19.17 -5.25
N VAL A 103 4.30 -19.13 -6.29
CA VAL A 103 3.08 -19.96 -6.37
C VAL A 103 3.43 -21.45 -6.30
N LYS A 104 4.44 -21.90 -7.04
CA LYS A 104 4.92 -23.32 -6.98
C LYS A 104 5.41 -23.73 -5.60
N LEU A 105 5.96 -22.79 -4.83
CA LEU A 105 6.41 -23.01 -3.44
C LEU A 105 5.27 -22.95 -2.41
N GLY A 106 4.04 -22.64 -2.83
CA GLY A 106 2.90 -22.43 -1.95
C GLY A 106 2.95 -21.12 -1.14
N VAL A 107 3.78 -20.14 -1.59
CA VAL A 107 3.86 -18.83 -0.98
C VAL A 107 2.78 -17.93 -1.58
N PRO A 108 1.93 -17.28 -0.77
CA PRO A 108 0.91 -16.37 -1.27
C PRO A 108 1.52 -15.21 -2.05
N VAL A 109 0.89 -14.85 -3.16
CA VAL A 109 1.31 -13.77 -4.06
C VAL A 109 0.18 -12.77 -4.19
N THR A 110 0.51 -11.49 -4.15
CA THR A 110 -0.37 -10.37 -4.48
C THR A 110 0.26 -9.57 -5.62
N ILE A 111 -0.51 -9.21 -6.63
CA ILE A 111 -0.08 -8.20 -7.61
C ILE A 111 -0.49 -6.83 -7.08
N ILE A 112 0.45 -5.89 -7.10
CA ILE A 112 0.19 -4.50 -6.70
C ILE A 112 0.40 -3.57 -7.89
N ALA A 113 -0.61 -2.77 -8.20
CA ALA A 113 -0.54 -1.74 -9.22
C ALA A 113 -0.76 -0.35 -8.62
N VAL A 114 -0.10 0.63 -9.22
CA VAL A 114 -0.38 2.04 -8.95
C VAL A 114 -1.28 2.56 -10.08
N MET A 115 -2.48 3.02 -9.70
CA MET A 115 -3.39 3.71 -10.63
C MET A 115 -2.80 5.08 -10.96
N MET A 116 -2.53 5.31 -12.23
CA MET A 116 -1.91 6.50 -12.79
C MET A 116 -2.75 7.02 -13.97
N LYS A 117 -2.55 8.28 -14.35
CA LYS A 117 -3.15 8.88 -15.56
C LYS A 117 -2.91 8.03 -16.82
N SER A 118 -1.77 7.36 -16.90
CA SER A 118 -1.38 6.53 -18.05
C SER A 118 -2.01 5.15 -18.10
N ASN A 119 -2.57 4.63 -16.97
CA ASN A 119 -3.04 3.25 -16.88
C ASN A 119 -4.43 3.07 -16.23
N TYR A 120 -5.12 4.14 -15.80
CA TYR A 120 -6.35 4.03 -15.00
C TYR A 120 -7.47 3.22 -15.69
N LEU A 121 -7.49 3.16 -17.02
CA LEU A 121 -8.42 2.34 -17.79
C LEU A 121 -7.95 0.90 -18.01
N ARG A 122 -6.72 0.56 -17.64
CA ARG A 122 -6.08 -0.73 -17.95
C ARG A 122 -6.00 -1.68 -16.74
N LEU A 123 -6.38 -1.23 -15.53
CA LEU A 123 -6.19 -2.01 -14.30
C LEU A 123 -7.04 -3.29 -14.23
N ALA A 124 -8.19 -3.34 -14.90
CA ALA A 124 -8.96 -4.57 -15.03
C ALA A 124 -8.21 -5.64 -15.83
N GLU A 125 -7.40 -5.23 -16.81
CA GLU A 125 -6.54 -6.15 -17.57
C GLU A 125 -5.38 -6.64 -16.69
N VAL A 126 -4.80 -5.77 -15.86
CA VAL A 126 -3.79 -6.18 -14.85
C VAL A 126 -4.39 -7.19 -13.86
N ALA A 127 -5.66 -7.02 -13.47
CA ALA A 127 -6.35 -7.98 -12.61
C ALA A 127 -6.48 -9.38 -13.28
N ARG A 128 -6.67 -9.42 -14.61
CA ARG A 128 -6.69 -10.71 -15.35
C ARG A 128 -5.31 -11.37 -15.34
N VAL A 129 -4.23 -10.61 -15.53
CA VAL A 129 -2.85 -11.14 -15.38
C VAL A 129 -2.60 -11.64 -13.95
N ALA A 130 -3.03 -10.91 -12.91
CA ALA A 130 -2.92 -11.37 -11.53
C ALA A 130 -3.62 -12.72 -11.31
N LYS A 131 -4.79 -12.92 -11.92
CA LYS A 131 -5.57 -14.16 -11.84
C LYS A 131 -4.84 -15.38 -12.42
N GLU A 132 -3.93 -15.20 -13.37
CA GLU A 132 -3.09 -16.27 -13.92
C GLU A 132 -2.18 -16.89 -12.85
N PHE A 133 -1.80 -16.11 -11.85
CA PHE A 133 -1.03 -16.55 -10.67
C PHE A 133 -1.92 -16.98 -9.50
N GLY A 134 -3.24 -16.95 -9.64
CA GLY A 134 -4.16 -17.11 -8.52
C GLY A 134 -4.05 -15.97 -7.48
N ALA A 135 -3.50 -14.83 -7.88
CA ALA A 135 -3.22 -13.69 -7.03
C ALA A 135 -4.34 -12.64 -7.08
N PRO A 136 -4.69 -11.98 -5.97
CA PRO A 136 -5.51 -10.79 -5.99
C PRO A 136 -4.73 -9.60 -6.57
N LEU A 137 -5.45 -8.62 -7.13
CA LEU A 137 -4.91 -7.31 -7.46
C LEU A 137 -5.11 -6.35 -6.28
N ARG A 138 -4.05 -5.68 -5.82
CA ARG A 138 -4.14 -4.53 -4.93
C ARG A 138 -3.85 -3.24 -5.70
N VAL A 139 -4.73 -2.26 -5.55
CA VAL A 139 -4.59 -0.97 -6.24
C VAL A 139 -4.33 0.15 -5.25
N ASN A 140 -3.20 0.83 -5.44
CA ASN A 140 -2.89 2.11 -4.81
C ASN A 140 -3.08 3.23 -5.84
N VAL A 141 -3.35 4.44 -5.38
CA VAL A 141 -3.41 5.62 -6.25
C VAL A 141 -2.06 6.33 -6.24
N TYR A 142 -1.62 6.77 -7.42
CA TYR A 142 -0.41 7.57 -7.54
C TYR A 142 -0.44 8.79 -6.64
N GLN A 143 0.68 9.03 -5.97
CA GLN A 143 0.87 10.19 -5.10
C GLN A 143 2.01 11.06 -5.66
N SER A 144 1.75 12.33 -5.85
CA SER A 144 2.65 13.32 -6.43
C SER A 144 3.81 13.70 -5.49
N VAL A 145 4.65 12.71 -5.15
CA VAL A 145 5.79 12.93 -4.23
C VAL A 145 6.91 13.74 -4.91
N ARG A 146 7.11 13.55 -6.22
CA ARG A 146 8.19 14.20 -6.97
C ARG A 146 7.71 14.92 -8.23
N SER A 147 6.60 14.49 -8.80
CA SER A 147 6.07 14.98 -10.08
C SER A 147 4.58 14.74 -10.16
N ASP A 148 3.87 15.58 -10.89
CA ASP A 148 2.43 15.41 -11.20
C ASP A 148 2.20 14.69 -12.53
N THR A 149 3.25 14.24 -13.23
CA THR A 149 3.17 13.63 -14.56
C THR A 149 2.15 12.49 -14.64
N TYR A 150 2.03 11.70 -13.58
CA TYR A 150 1.12 10.55 -13.50
C TYR A 150 -0.11 10.81 -12.61
N ALA A 151 -0.28 12.06 -12.14
CA ALA A 151 -1.41 12.40 -11.29
C ALA A 151 -2.73 12.29 -12.07
N LEU A 152 -3.73 11.73 -11.42
CA LEU A 152 -5.07 11.61 -11.96
C LEU A 152 -5.83 12.94 -11.80
N SER A 153 -6.64 13.29 -12.77
CA SER A 153 -7.74 14.21 -12.56
C SER A 153 -8.85 13.56 -11.74
N TYR A 154 -9.78 14.37 -11.24
CA TYR A 154 -10.96 13.86 -10.54
C TYR A 154 -11.76 12.84 -11.38
N GLY A 155 -11.97 13.16 -12.66
CA GLY A 155 -12.70 12.28 -13.58
C GLY A 155 -11.99 10.94 -13.81
N GLU A 156 -10.68 10.98 -14.08
CA GLU A 156 -9.85 9.77 -14.29
C GLU A 156 -9.82 8.87 -13.03
N TYR A 157 -9.76 9.46 -11.83
CA TYR A 157 -9.82 8.70 -10.59
C TYR A 157 -11.13 7.89 -10.47
N TRP A 158 -12.28 8.55 -10.62
CA TRP A 158 -13.56 7.87 -10.46
C TRP A 158 -13.88 6.93 -11.62
N GLU A 159 -13.53 7.30 -12.84
CA GLU A 159 -13.68 6.44 -14.02
C GLU A 159 -12.84 5.16 -13.87
N GLY A 160 -11.59 5.30 -13.45
CA GLY A 160 -10.70 4.15 -13.21
C GLY A 160 -11.27 3.17 -12.19
N PHE A 161 -11.78 3.66 -11.06
CA PHE A 161 -12.38 2.79 -10.05
C PHE A 161 -13.71 2.19 -10.48
N LYS A 162 -14.58 2.94 -11.15
CA LYS A 162 -15.83 2.41 -11.69
C LYS A 162 -15.57 1.26 -12.65
N ARG A 163 -14.66 1.46 -13.60
CA ARG A 163 -14.29 0.44 -14.58
C ARG A 163 -13.65 -0.78 -13.92
N LEU A 164 -12.68 -0.57 -13.04
CA LEU A 164 -12.02 -1.65 -12.31
C LEU A 164 -13.02 -2.52 -11.54
N LEU A 165 -13.93 -1.90 -10.79
CA LEU A 165 -14.93 -2.59 -9.98
C LEU A 165 -16.00 -3.31 -10.82
N ALA A 166 -16.33 -2.78 -12.02
CA ALA A 166 -17.27 -3.41 -12.93
C ALA A 166 -16.71 -4.64 -13.65
N GLU A 167 -15.39 -4.69 -13.86
CA GLU A 167 -14.73 -5.72 -14.67
C GLU A 167 -13.96 -6.77 -13.84
N THR A 168 -13.91 -6.64 -12.51
CA THR A 168 -13.09 -7.54 -11.66
C THR A 168 -13.90 -8.20 -10.56
N ASP A 169 -13.50 -9.41 -10.18
CA ASP A 169 -14.17 -10.18 -9.14
C ASP A 169 -13.71 -9.78 -7.73
N VAL A 170 -12.40 -9.82 -7.48
CA VAL A 170 -11.80 -9.54 -6.18
C VAL A 170 -10.62 -8.61 -6.33
N ILE A 171 -10.68 -7.46 -5.67
CA ILE A 171 -9.60 -6.50 -5.59
C ILE A 171 -9.42 -5.97 -4.18
N ALA A 172 -8.21 -5.52 -3.87
CA ALA A 172 -7.91 -4.80 -2.65
C ALA A 172 -7.65 -3.33 -2.97
N ILE A 173 -8.26 -2.44 -2.21
CA ILE A 173 -8.17 -0.99 -2.42
C ILE A 173 -7.77 -0.33 -1.11
N SER A 174 -6.84 0.63 -1.17
CA SER A 174 -6.41 1.41 0.00
C SER A 174 -7.00 2.83 0.05
N GLU A 175 -8.05 3.10 -0.74
CA GLU A 175 -8.64 4.43 -0.89
C GLU A 175 -9.85 4.65 0.02
N PRO A 176 -9.76 5.59 1.00
CA PRO A 176 -10.86 5.86 1.93
C PRO A 176 -12.14 6.35 1.24
N LEU A 177 -12.01 7.14 0.17
CA LEU A 177 -13.15 7.65 -0.58
C LEU A 177 -13.92 6.55 -1.31
N VAL A 178 -13.20 5.60 -1.93
CA VAL A 178 -13.81 4.44 -2.57
C VAL A 178 -14.55 3.59 -1.55
N ARG A 179 -13.95 3.40 -0.37
CA ARG A 179 -14.59 2.69 0.74
C ARG A 179 -15.91 3.34 1.16
N ALA A 180 -15.90 4.66 1.33
CA ALA A 180 -17.09 5.42 1.72
C ALA A 180 -18.19 5.34 0.65
N MET A 181 -17.84 5.56 -0.62
CA MET A 181 -18.82 5.50 -1.72
C MET A 181 -19.34 4.09 -2.00
N ALA A 182 -18.57 3.06 -1.66
CA ALA A 182 -19.00 1.67 -1.72
C ALA A 182 -19.89 1.24 -0.53
N GLY A 183 -20.15 2.13 0.43
CA GLY A 183 -20.96 1.82 1.62
C GLY A 183 -20.32 0.80 2.56
N LEU A 184 -18.98 0.70 2.57
CA LEU A 184 -18.26 -0.25 3.42
C LEU A 184 -18.07 0.32 4.84
N PRO A 185 -18.01 -0.54 5.87
CA PRO A 185 -17.87 -0.08 7.25
C PRO A 185 -16.54 0.62 7.50
N PRO A 186 -16.39 1.45 8.54
CA PRO A 186 -15.13 2.06 8.94
C PRO A 186 -14.01 1.03 9.11
N LEU A 187 -12.77 1.46 8.89
CA LEU A 187 -11.57 0.66 9.23
C LEU A 187 -11.18 0.92 10.68
N GLU A 188 -10.87 -0.14 11.43
CA GLU A 188 -10.38 -0.04 12.81
C GLU A 188 -8.90 0.40 12.92
N GLY A 189 -8.21 0.54 11.80
CA GLY A 189 -6.80 0.89 11.75
C GLY A 189 -6.47 1.78 10.56
N GLY A 190 -5.19 1.99 10.32
CA GLY A 190 -4.74 2.74 9.15
C GLY A 190 -3.55 3.65 9.44
N CYS A 191 -3.29 4.56 8.51
CA CYS A 191 -2.21 5.53 8.59
C CYS A 191 -2.33 6.40 9.85
N GLY A 192 -1.27 6.43 10.64
CA GLY A 192 -1.22 7.20 11.88
C GLY A 192 -1.98 6.58 13.06
N VAL A 193 -2.70 5.47 12.88
CA VAL A 193 -3.46 4.78 13.95
C VAL A 193 -2.74 3.52 14.41
N SER A 194 -2.45 2.61 13.49
CA SER A 194 -1.88 1.29 13.79
C SER A 194 -0.64 0.96 12.96
N THR A 195 -0.14 1.91 12.17
CA THR A 195 1.05 1.74 11.35
C THR A 195 2.10 2.78 11.66
N VAL A 196 3.33 2.33 11.78
CA VAL A 196 4.52 3.17 11.85
C VAL A 196 5.41 2.79 10.68
N ARG A 197 5.72 3.75 9.82
CA ARG A 197 6.75 3.57 8.82
C ARG A 197 8.09 4.02 9.38
N VAL A 198 9.09 3.16 9.28
CA VAL A 198 10.49 3.53 9.53
C VAL A 198 11.18 3.70 8.18
N THR A 199 11.75 4.87 7.96
CA THR A 199 12.39 5.21 6.67
C THR A 199 13.86 4.81 6.66
N PRO A 200 14.49 4.67 5.48
CA PRO A 200 15.94 4.46 5.38
C PRO A 200 16.79 5.53 6.06
N ARG A 201 16.22 6.72 6.31
CA ARG A 201 16.89 7.84 7.01
C ARG A 201 16.79 7.77 8.54
N ALA A 202 16.36 6.63 9.08
CA ALA A 202 16.10 6.46 10.50
C ALA A 202 15.13 7.52 11.06
N THR A 203 14.01 7.72 10.36
CA THR A 203 12.88 8.52 10.83
C THR A 203 11.60 7.70 10.82
N THR A 204 10.62 8.08 11.64
CA THR A 204 9.30 7.44 11.73
C THR A 204 8.22 8.35 11.15
N GLN A 205 7.31 7.77 10.40
CA GLN A 205 6.24 8.48 9.70
C GLN A 205 4.92 7.73 9.81
N PRO A 206 3.76 8.42 9.79
CA PRO A 206 2.45 7.76 9.81
C PRO A 206 2.09 7.06 8.49
N CYS A 207 2.70 7.45 7.38
CA CYS A 207 2.37 6.98 6.05
C CYS A 207 3.60 6.98 5.14
N VAL A 208 3.63 6.09 4.14
CA VAL A 208 4.70 6.00 3.13
C VAL A 208 4.82 7.26 2.27
N TYR A 209 3.73 7.97 2.08
CA TYR A 209 3.66 9.21 1.28
C TYR A 209 3.70 10.48 2.14
N TRP A 210 4.04 10.37 3.43
CA TRP A 210 4.10 11.54 4.31
C TRP A 210 5.30 12.41 3.96
N PRO A 211 5.10 13.65 3.50
CA PRO A 211 6.22 14.53 3.17
C PRO A 211 6.88 15.09 4.43
N GLY A 212 8.13 15.47 4.30
CA GLY A 212 8.94 15.95 5.41
C GLY A 212 9.70 14.83 6.11
N GLY A 213 10.52 15.20 7.10
CA GLY A 213 11.50 14.30 7.72
C GLY A 213 10.91 13.21 8.62
N GLY A 214 9.67 13.34 9.08
CA GLY A 214 9.14 12.50 10.15
C GLY A 214 9.86 12.72 11.49
N GLU A 215 9.47 11.94 12.50
CA GLU A 215 10.14 11.96 13.81
C GLU A 215 11.46 11.17 13.74
N PRO A 216 12.55 11.64 14.33
CA PRO A 216 13.79 10.85 14.43
C PRO A 216 13.53 9.49 15.10
N LEU A 217 14.26 8.46 14.70
CA LEU A 217 14.15 7.11 15.30
C LEU A 217 14.43 7.15 16.81
N SER A 218 15.27 8.09 17.28
CA SER A 218 15.49 8.32 18.71
C SER A 218 14.22 8.69 19.47
N GLY A 219 13.27 9.39 18.84
CA GLY A 219 11.96 9.67 19.41
C GLY A 219 11.14 8.40 19.65
N LEU A 220 11.15 7.46 18.68
CA LEU A 220 10.53 6.16 18.87
C LEU A 220 11.23 5.35 19.96
N MET A 221 12.57 5.39 20.02
CA MET A 221 13.32 4.69 21.06
C MET A 221 12.97 5.22 22.48
N ALA A 222 12.72 6.50 22.62
CA ALA A 222 12.32 7.13 23.88
C ALA A 222 10.86 6.83 24.25
N SER A 223 9.93 6.98 23.29
CA SER A 223 8.48 6.96 23.53
C SER A 223 7.82 5.60 23.29
N GLY A 224 8.47 4.68 22.54
CA GLY A 224 7.85 3.42 22.14
C GLY A 224 6.53 3.68 21.36
N ILE A 225 5.45 3.03 21.77
CA ILE A 225 4.12 3.22 21.19
C ILE A 225 3.61 4.67 21.28
N GLY A 226 4.13 5.47 22.21
CA GLY A 226 3.82 6.90 22.36
C GLY A 226 4.17 7.73 21.13
N ILE A 227 4.98 7.20 20.19
CA ILE A 227 5.25 7.85 18.90
C ILE A 227 3.96 8.14 18.12
N LEU A 228 2.91 7.36 18.33
CA LEU A 228 1.60 7.58 17.71
C LEU A 228 0.91 8.87 18.18
N SER A 229 1.38 9.47 19.27
CA SER A 229 0.91 10.78 19.79
C SER A 229 1.79 11.94 19.35
N SER A 230 2.78 11.73 18.48
CA SER A 230 3.55 12.84 17.93
C SER A 230 2.76 13.62 16.88
N ALA A 231 3.17 14.86 16.64
CA ALA A 231 2.45 15.80 15.80
C ALA A 231 2.17 15.26 14.38
N SER A 232 3.11 14.54 13.78
CA SER A 232 2.93 13.98 12.43
C SER A 232 1.85 12.90 12.39
N PHE A 233 1.73 12.09 13.43
CA PHE A 233 0.72 11.04 13.56
C PHE A 233 -0.65 11.64 13.89
N GLU A 234 -0.73 12.64 14.75
CA GLU A 234 -1.97 13.37 15.02
C GLU A 234 -2.50 14.07 13.76
N GLN A 235 -1.62 14.74 13.02
CA GLN A 235 -1.97 15.36 11.74
C GLN A 235 -2.50 14.34 10.72
N ALA A 236 -1.96 13.13 10.69
CA ALA A 236 -2.43 12.08 9.77
C ALA A 236 -3.84 11.59 10.11
N ARG A 237 -4.29 11.74 11.36
CA ARG A 237 -5.65 11.42 11.83
C ARG A 237 -6.61 12.60 11.78
N ALA A 238 -6.11 13.81 11.50
CA ALA A 238 -6.93 15.01 11.50
C ALA A 238 -8.02 14.95 10.42
N VAL A 239 -9.26 15.13 10.84
CA VAL A 239 -10.42 15.24 9.95
C VAL A 239 -10.65 16.71 9.62
N PRO A 240 -10.73 17.11 8.35
CA PRO A 240 -11.00 18.49 7.96
C PRO A 240 -12.29 19.02 8.57
N ALA A 241 -12.33 20.32 8.89
CA ALA A 241 -13.52 20.96 9.47
C ALA A 241 -14.75 20.80 8.57
N ALA A 242 -14.60 20.93 7.25
CA ALA A 242 -15.68 20.73 6.27
C ALA A 242 -16.21 19.27 6.22
N CYS A 243 -15.47 18.31 6.79
CA CYS A 243 -15.89 16.92 6.85
C CYS A 243 -16.58 16.53 8.17
N GLN A 244 -16.63 17.42 9.17
CA GLN A 244 -17.17 17.08 10.51
C GLN A 244 -18.65 16.72 10.50
N ALA A 245 -19.45 17.38 9.66
CA ALA A 245 -20.88 17.10 9.50
C ALA A 245 -21.18 16.13 8.34
N CYS A 246 -20.18 15.57 7.69
CA CYS A 246 -20.34 14.67 6.56
C CYS A 246 -20.78 13.27 7.05
N GLU A 247 -21.80 12.69 6.39
CA GLU A 247 -22.28 11.34 6.68
C GLU A 247 -21.21 10.24 6.55
N PHE A 248 -20.17 10.49 5.73
CA PHE A 248 -19.05 9.57 5.51
C PHE A 248 -17.83 9.84 6.39
N ARG A 249 -17.93 10.76 7.37
CA ARG A 249 -16.80 11.15 8.23
C ARG A 249 -16.06 9.97 8.81
N ASP A 250 -16.80 9.04 9.42
CA ASP A 250 -16.21 7.91 10.16
C ASP A 250 -15.65 6.80 9.25
N THR A 251 -15.99 6.83 7.96
CA THR A 251 -15.46 5.87 6.98
C THR A 251 -14.26 6.43 6.22
N CYS A 252 -14.32 7.69 5.77
CA CYS A 252 -13.29 8.24 4.91
C CYS A 252 -12.34 9.23 5.59
N HIS A 253 -12.70 9.79 6.76
CA HIS A 253 -11.90 10.75 7.53
C HIS A 253 -11.38 11.96 6.70
N GLY A 254 -12.13 12.38 5.68
CA GLY A 254 -11.72 13.43 4.74
C GLY A 254 -10.78 12.96 3.63
N GLY A 255 -10.66 11.65 3.40
CA GLY A 255 -9.84 11.05 2.35
C GLY A 255 -8.40 10.74 2.78
N CYS A 256 -7.50 10.59 1.81
CA CYS A 256 -6.11 10.22 2.07
C CYS A 256 -5.32 11.40 2.67
N ALA A 257 -4.94 11.31 3.95
CA ALA A 257 -4.18 12.35 4.64
C ALA A 257 -2.81 12.60 4.00
N GLY A 258 -2.13 11.57 3.51
CA GLY A 258 -0.87 11.70 2.79
C GLY A 258 -1.01 12.54 1.52
N ARG A 259 -2.07 12.31 0.73
CA ARG A 259 -2.39 13.10 -0.47
C ARG A 259 -2.70 14.55 -0.12
N ARG A 260 -3.57 14.78 0.85
CA ARG A 260 -3.89 16.14 1.33
C ARG A 260 -2.64 16.88 1.79
N ARG A 261 -1.76 16.22 2.51
CA ARG A 261 -0.49 16.79 2.97
C ARG A 261 0.47 17.13 1.82
N LEU A 262 0.61 16.22 0.83
CA LEU A 262 1.44 16.45 -0.36
C LEU A 262 0.95 17.66 -1.17
N GLN A 263 -0.36 17.88 -1.22
CA GLN A 263 -0.97 19.01 -1.91
C GLN A 263 -0.96 20.32 -1.09
N GLY A 264 -0.37 20.33 0.12
CA GLY A 264 -0.39 21.49 1.01
C GLY A 264 -1.76 21.79 1.62
N ALA A 265 -2.73 20.89 1.50
CA ALA A 265 -4.14 21.06 1.85
C ALA A 265 -4.58 20.06 2.94
N LEU A 266 -3.75 19.82 3.94
CA LEU A 266 -4.00 18.80 4.96
C LEU A 266 -5.35 18.97 5.69
N LEU A 267 -5.75 20.22 5.93
CA LEU A 267 -6.98 20.57 6.63
C LEU A 267 -8.19 20.73 5.72
N GLU A 268 -8.02 20.52 4.42
CA GLU A 268 -9.09 20.53 3.42
C GLU A 268 -9.53 19.08 3.09
N PRO A 269 -10.75 18.87 2.59
CA PRO A 269 -11.17 17.59 2.04
C PRO A 269 -10.27 17.15 0.88
N ASP A 270 -10.13 15.84 0.73
CA ASP A 270 -9.36 15.25 -0.36
C ASP A 270 -9.84 15.76 -1.74
N TYR A 271 -8.91 16.05 -2.65
CA TYR A 271 -9.17 16.53 -4.00
C TYR A 271 -10.17 15.65 -4.78
N TYR A 272 -10.16 14.34 -4.53
CA TYR A 272 -11.08 13.40 -5.18
C TYR A 272 -12.42 13.24 -4.44
N CYS A 273 -12.71 14.05 -3.42
CA CYS A 273 -13.95 13.95 -2.67
C CYS A 273 -15.16 14.29 -3.56
N PRO A 274 -16.09 13.35 -3.81
CA PRO A 274 -17.25 13.60 -4.66
C PRO A 274 -18.31 14.46 -3.95
N ILE A 275 -18.42 14.33 -2.62
CA ILE A 275 -19.40 15.06 -1.81
C ILE A 275 -19.17 16.58 -1.91
N MET A 276 -17.92 17.02 -1.93
CA MET A 276 -17.57 18.43 -2.12
C MET A 276 -17.96 18.99 -3.51
N ARG A 277 -18.27 18.10 -4.46
CA ARG A 277 -18.73 18.44 -5.80
C ARG A 277 -20.23 18.22 -5.97
N GLY A 278 -20.94 17.85 -4.91
CA GLY A 278 -22.37 17.52 -4.97
C GLY A 278 -22.64 16.18 -5.68
N GLU A 279 -21.64 15.34 -5.84
CA GLU A 279 -21.71 14.07 -6.55
C GLU A 279 -21.74 12.86 -5.60
N ARG A 280 -22.35 11.76 -6.05
CA ARG A 280 -22.38 10.48 -5.36
C ARG A 280 -22.14 9.34 -6.35
N PRO A 281 -20.87 9.00 -6.64
CA PRO A 281 -20.55 7.89 -7.53
C PRO A 281 -21.15 6.59 -6.98
N ARG A 282 -21.93 5.90 -7.81
CA ARG A 282 -22.44 4.57 -7.46
C ARG A 282 -21.35 3.54 -7.78
N LEU A 283 -20.98 2.76 -6.77
CA LEU A 283 -20.04 1.66 -6.89
C LEU A 283 -20.76 0.37 -6.47
N GLU A 284 -20.97 -0.52 -7.42
CA GLU A 284 -21.67 -1.79 -7.16
C GLU A 284 -20.70 -2.85 -6.65
N VAL A 285 -20.40 -2.80 -5.37
CA VAL A 285 -19.45 -3.70 -4.71
C VAL A 285 -20.05 -4.33 -3.46
N ARG A 286 -19.46 -5.44 -3.02
CA ARG A 286 -19.68 -6.04 -1.71
C ARG A 286 -18.35 -6.37 -1.04
N MET A 287 -18.32 -6.33 0.28
CA MET A 287 -17.17 -6.83 1.03
C MET A 287 -17.06 -8.35 0.82
N ALA A 288 -15.87 -8.83 0.49
CA ALA A 288 -15.60 -10.26 0.41
C ALA A 288 -15.85 -10.93 1.77
N ALA A 289 -16.42 -12.12 1.77
CA ALA A 289 -16.54 -12.92 2.99
C ALA A 289 -15.14 -13.29 3.52
N SER A 290 -15.00 -13.48 4.84
CA SER A 290 -13.68 -13.75 5.45
C SER A 290 -12.99 -14.97 4.85
N ARG A 291 -13.74 -15.99 4.42
CA ARG A 291 -13.23 -17.18 3.72
C ARG A 291 -12.68 -16.90 2.32
N ASP A 292 -13.16 -15.80 1.70
CA ASP A 292 -12.80 -15.39 0.34
C ASP A 292 -11.73 -14.29 0.36
N LEU A 293 -11.37 -13.78 1.56
CA LEU A 293 -10.39 -12.71 1.69
C LEU A 293 -8.99 -13.24 1.37
N PRO A 294 -8.29 -12.62 0.41
CA PRO A 294 -6.88 -12.92 0.19
C PRO A 294 -6.06 -12.58 1.44
N LYS A 295 -4.92 -13.26 1.62
CA LYS A 295 -3.99 -13.00 2.71
C LYS A 295 -3.18 -11.73 2.40
N LEU A 296 -3.81 -10.58 2.53
CA LEU A 296 -3.16 -9.29 2.31
C LEU A 296 -2.52 -8.75 3.59
N SER A 297 -1.41 -8.09 3.42
CA SER A 297 -0.56 -7.61 4.51
C SER A 297 -0.75 -6.14 4.86
N SER A 298 -1.38 -5.35 4.00
CA SER A 298 -1.50 -3.91 4.20
C SER A 298 -2.61 -3.56 5.18
N CYS A 299 -2.28 -2.78 6.20
CA CYS A 299 -3.22 -2.32 7.21
C CYS A 299 -4.31 -1.38 6.69
N CYS A 300 -4.10 -0.73 5.54
CA CYS A 300 -5.05 0.19 4.94
C CYS A 300 -5.91 -0.46 3.86
N THR A 301 -5.73 -1.78 3.63
CA THR A 301 -6.37 -2.45 2.50
C THR A 301 -7.81 -2.83 2.82
N THR A 302 -8.71 -2.46 1.92
CA THR A 302 -10.08 -2.94 1.85
C THR A 302 -10.18 -3.97 0.73
N VAL A 303 -10.67 -5.16 1.03
CA VAL A 303 -10.96 -6.17 0.01
C VAL A 303 -12.43 -6.06 -0.40
N VAL A 304 -12.66 -5.92 -1.67
CA VAL A 304 -13.98 -5.81 -2.27
C VAL A 304 -14.15 -6.83 -3.37
N MET A 305 -15.39 -7.24 -3.61
CA MET A 305 -15.75 -8.04 -4.78
C MET A 305 -16.67 -7.19 -5.64
N ALA A 306 -16.37 -7.09 -6.92
CA ALA A 306 -17.26 -6.51 -7.92
C ALA A 306 -18.49 -7.40 -8.12
N ARG A 307 -19.60 -6.80 -8.50
CA ARG A 307 -20.85 -7.49 -8.87
C ARG A 307 -20.87 -7.76 -10.36
#